data_005f767d7f193b2ccecd762a086465a7
#
_entry.id   005f767d7f193b2ccecd762a086465a7
#
_cell.length_a   1.000
_cell.length_b   1.000
_cell.length_c   1.000
_cell.angle_alpha   90.00
_cell.angle_beta   90.00
_cell.angle_gamma   90.00
#
_symmetry.space_group_name_H-M   'P 1'
#
loop_
_entity.id
_entity.type
_entity.pdbx_description
1 polymer ?
#
loop_
_entity_poly.entity_id
_entity_poly.type
_entity_poly.pdbx_seq_one_letter_code
_entity_poly.pdbx_strand_id
1 'polypeptide(L)'
;TKKMKTAYIVKGYRTAVAKAPKGLFRFKRADELAAETIQYMMDELPDFDKKRIDDVIVGNAMPEGSQGLNMARLISLMGLDIVDVPGVTVNRFCSSGIETIGMATAKIQSGMADCIIAVSYTP
;
A
#
# COMPACT_ATOMS: atom_id res chain seq x y z
N THR A 1 17.14 23.46 -14.89
CA THR A 1 16.26 22.89 -13.86
C THR A 1 15.44 21.73 -14.41
N LYS A 2 15.53 20.57 -13.79
CA LYS A 2 14.69 19.44 -14.16
C LYS A 2 13.23 19.76 -13.88
N LYS A 3 12.39 19.63 -14.90
CA LYS A 3 10.94 19.76 -14.75
C LYS A 3 10.42 18.54 -13.96
N MET A 4 9.73 18.78 -12.86
CA MET A 4 9.09 17.72 -12.09
C MET A 4 7.94 17.10 -12.88
N LYS A 5 7.78 15.79 -12.76
CA LYS A 5 6.60 15.10 -13.29
C LYS A 5 5.41 15.37 -12.38
N THR A 6 4.22 15.32 -12.93
CA THR A 6 2.99 15.42 -12.14
C THR A 6 2.58 14.05 -11.65
N ALA A 7 2.31 13.95 -10.34
CA ALA A 7 1.75 12.73 -9.75
C ALA A 7 0.22 12.82 -9.75
N TYR A 8 -0.44 11.77 -10.25
CA TYR A 8 -1.90 11.69 -10.32
C TYR A 8 -2.42 10.58 -9.43
N ILE A 9 -3.54 10.83 -8.77
CA ILE A 9 -4.30 9.77 -8.09
C ILE A 9 -5.25 9.16 -9.13
N VAL A 10 -5.05 7.88 -9.42
CA VAL A 10 -5.82 7.17 -10.45
C VAL A 10 -6.97 6.37 -9.85
N LYS A 11 -6.73 5.72 -8.72
CA LYS A 11 -7.71 4.89 -8.01
C LYS A 11 -7.53 5.04 -6.51
N GLY A 12 -8.63 4.89 -5.78
CA GLY A 12 -8.62 4.88 -4.32
C GLY A 12 -9.68 3.94 -3.78
N TYR A 13 -9.29 3.08 -2.85
CA TYR A 13 -10.18 2.09 -2.22
C TYR A 13 -9.94 2.06 -0.73
N ARG A 14 -10.94 1.62 0.00
CA ARG A 14 -10.83 1.37 1.44
C ARG A 14 -11.66 0.17 1.83
N THR A 15 -11.29 -0.48 2.92
CA THR A 15 -12.13 -1.48 3.56
C THR A 15 -13.16 -0.83 4.47
N ALA A 16 -14.13 -1.62 4.93
CA ALA A 16 -14.94 -1.25 6.09
C ALA A 16 -14.04 -1.13 7.32
N VAL A 17 -14.52 -0.43 8.33
CA VAL A 17 -13.86 -0.31 9.63
C VAL A 17 -14.66 -1.08 10.67
N ALA A 18 -13.97 -1.85 11.49
CA ALA A 18 -14.59 -2.63 12.56
C ALA A 18 -13.97 -2.27 13.90
N LYS A 19 -14.76 -2.41 14.98
CA LYS A 19 -14.32 -2.09 16.34
C LYS A 19 -13.31 -3.13 16.86
N ALA A 20 -12.18 -2.70 17.32
CA ALA A 20 -11.23 -3.55 18.04
C ALA A 20 -11.65 -3.63 19.53
N PRO A 21 -11.37 -4.77 20.20
CA PRO A 21 -10.93 -6.06 19.69
C PRO A 21 -12.08 -7.01 19.31
N LYS A 22 -13.32 -6.59 19.46
CA LYS A 22 -14.52 -7.45 19.36
C LYS A 22 -15.27 -7.33 18.02
N GLY A 23 -14.76 -6.53 17.09
CA GLY A 23 -15.43 -6.30 15.80
C GLY A 23 -15.30 -7.45 14.80
N LEU A 24 -15.90 -7.23 13.61
CA LEU A 24 -15.95 -8.25 12.55
C LEU A 24 -14.56 -8.71 12.07
N PHE A 25 -13.56 -7.84 12.17
CA PHE A 25 -12.20 -8.16 11.70
C PHE A 25 -11.28 -8.72 12.80
N ARG A 26 -11.81 -9.09 13.95
CA ARG A 26 -11.00 -9.53 15.11
C ARG A 26 -10.08 -10.73 14.83
N PHE A 27 -10.43 -11.57 13.86
CA PHE A 27 -9.63 -12.73 13.43
C PHE A 27 -8.96 -12.51 12.06
N LYS A 28 -9.10 -11.33 11.48
CA LYS A 28 -8.54 -11.01 10.17
C LYS A 28 -7.12 -10.47 10.34
N ARG A 29 -6.17 -11.05 9.60
CA ARG A 29 -4.82 -10.52 9.56
C ARG A 29 -4.81 -9.21 8.77
N ALA A 30 -4.03 -8.24 9.25
CA ALA A 30 -3.91 -6.93 8.62
C ALA A 30 -3.33 -7.00 7.21
N ASP A 31 -2.29 -7.80 7.03
CA ASP A 31 -1.65 -7.99 5.73
C ASP A 31 -2.59 -8.61 4.71
N GLU A 32 -3.40 -9.57 5.12
CA GLU A 32 -4.42 -10.17 4.25
C GLU A 32 -5.51 -9.16 3.86
N LEU A 33 -5.94 -8.34 4.80
CA LEU A 33 -6.96 -7.31 4.54
C LEU A 33 -6.46 -6.31 3.50
N ALA A 34 -5.22 -5.84 3.63
CA ALA A 34 -4.60 -4.94 2.67
C ALA A 34 -4.42 -5.62 1.30
N ALA A 35 -3.96 -6.88 1.30
CA ALA A 35 -3.78 -7.65 0.07
C ALA A 35 -5.10 -7.85 -0.69
N GLU A 36 -6.17 -8.17 0.00
CA GLU A 36 -7.50 -8.31 -0.60
C GLU A 36 -8.01 -7.01 -1.22
N THR A 37 -7.74 -5.88 -0.57
CA THR A 37 -8.10 -4.55 -1.10
C THR A 37 -7.35 -4.27 -2.40
N ILE A 38 -6.07 -4.60 -2.45
CA ILE A 38 -5.25 -4.46 -3.66
C ILE A 38 -5.73 -5.40 -4.76
N GLN A 39 -6.04 -6.65 -4.43
CA GLN A 39 -6.60 -7.61 -5.39
C GLN A 39 -7.88 -7.09 -6.01
N TYR A 40 -8.79 -6.57 -5.20
CA TYR A 40 -10.04 -5.97 -5.66
C TYR A 40 -9.78 -4.83 -6.64
N MET A 41 -8.87 -3.93 -6.29
CA MET A 41 -8.50 -2.80 -7.15
C MET A 41 -7.91 -3.28 -8.48
N MET A 42 -7.03 -4.27 -8.45
CA MET A 42 -6.40 -4.80 -9.66
C MET A 42 -7.40 -5.55 -10.55
N ASP A 43 -8.37 -6.23 -9.96
CA ASP A 43 -9.43 -6.92 -10.71
C ASP A 43 -10.30 -5.92 -11.51
N GLU A 44 -10.41 -4.69 -11.04
CA GLU A 44 -11.09 -3.62 -11.79
C GLU A 44 -10.22 -3.00 -12.89
N LEU A 45 -8.96 -3.39 -12.99
CA LEU A 45 -7.99 -2.91 -13.98
C LEU A 45 -7.39 -4.10 -14.73
N PRO A 46 -8.21 -4.91 -15.45
CA PRO A 46 -7.74 -6.17 -16.03
C PRO A 46 -6.67 -5.99 -17.11
N ASP A 47 -6.66 -4.84 -17.78
CA ASP A 47 -5.70 -4.55 -18.85
C ASP A 47 -4.41 -3.90 -18.34
N PHE A 48 -4.31 -3.63 -17.04
CA PHE A 48 -3.13 -3.00 -16.47
C PHE A 48 -2.07 -4.06 -16.15
N ASP A 49 -0.85 -3.84 -16.65
CA ASP A 49 0.30 -4.71 -16.36
C ASP A 49 0.84 -4.42 -14.95
N LYS A 50 0.66 -5.36 -14.03
CA LYS A 50 1.10 -5.26 -12.64
C LYS A 50 2.61 -5.02 -12.51
N LYS A 51 3.40 -5.48 -13.48
CA LYS A 51 4.86 -5.29 -13.50
C LYS A 51 5.26 -3.83 -13.68
N ARG A 52 4.33 -2.97 -14.11
CA ARG A 52 4.56 -1.53 -14.20
C ARG A 52 4.51 -0.82 -12.86
N ILE A 53 4.05 -1.50 -11.80
CA ILE A 53 4.06 -0.95 -10.44
C ILE A 53 5.51 -1.00 -9.92
N ASP A 54 6.04 0.15 -9.55
CA ASP A 54 7.43 0.27 -9.11
C ASP A 54 7.62 -0.01 -7.64
N ASP A 55 6.60 0.23 -6.82
CA ASP A 55 6.70 0.06 -5.37
C ASP A 55 5.32 -0.04 -4.72
N VAL A 56 5.29 -0.70 -3.58
CA VAL A 56 4.14 -0.70 -2.65
C VAL A 56 4.64 -0.11 -1.34
N ILE A 57 4.13 1.06 -0.97
CA ILE A 57 4.53 1.77 0.25
C ILE A 57 3.38 1.65 1.25
N VAL A 58 3.63 0.97 2.36
CA VAL A 58 2.62 0.72 3.40
C VAL A 58 2.95 1.46 4.68
N GLY A 59 2.02 2.28 5.15
CA GLY A 59 2.09 2.91 6.45
C GLY A 59 1.62 1.94 7.54
N ASN A 60 2.46 1.72 8.54
CA ASN A 60 2.18 0.80 9.63
C ASN A 60 2.68 1.37 10.95
N ALA A 61 1.75 1.83 11.78
CA ALA A 61 2.05 2.44 13.07
C ALA A 61 2.38 1.42 14.17
N MET A 62 2.00 0.15 14.00
CA MET A 62 2.17 -0.91 15.00
C MET A 62 2.85 -2.12 14.36
N PRO A 63 4.19 -2.07 14.13
CA PRO A 63 4.91 -3.14 13.43
C PRO A 63 5.18 -4.36 14.32
N GLU A 64 4.14 -4.98 14.82
CA GLU A 64 4.21 -6.12 15.73
C GLU A 64 3.29 -7.25 15.27
N GLY A 65 3.62 -8.48 15.66
CA GLY A 65 2.82 -9.67 15.35
C GLY A 65 2.63 -9.87 13.85
N SER A 66 1.39 -9.98 13.39
CA SER A 66 1.06 -10.14 11.98
C SER A 66 1.39 -8.93 11.12
N GLN A 67 1.73 -7.81 11.75
CA GLN A 67 2.14 -6.56 11.09
C GLN A 67 3.65 -6.32 11.19
N GLY A 68 4.41 -7.29 11.68
CA GLY A 68 5.85 -7.18 11.89
C GLY A 68 6.67 -7.27 10.61
N LEU A 69 7.95 -7.02 10.75
CA LEU A 69 8.94 -7.04 9.67
C LEU A 69 8.56 -6.08 8.53
N ASN A 70 8.88 -6.43 7.29
CA ASN A 70 8.49 -5.64 6.14
C ASN A 70 7.13 -6.13 5.61
N MET A 71 6.08 -5.73 6.29
CA MET A 71 4.69 -6.06 5.94
C MET A 71 4.35 -5.67 4.51
N ALA A 72 4.91 -4.57 4.00
CA ALA A 72 4.66 -4.10 2.64
C ALA A 72 5.09 -5.12 1.59
N ARG A 73 6.20 -5.82 1.80
CA ARG A 73 6.63 -6.86 0.88
C ARG A 73 5.66 -8.05 0.85
N LEU A 74 5.15 -8.44 2.02
CA LEU A 74 4.14 -9.50 2.10
C LEU A 74 2.85 -9.08 1.41
N ILE A 75 2.41 -7.86 1.61
CA ILE A 75 1.22 -7.30 0.96
C ILE A 75 1.41 -7.25 -0.56
N SER A 76 2.58 -6.84 -1.03
CA SER A 76 2.89 -6.82 -2.47
C SER A 76 2.79 -8.22 -3.07
N LEU A 77 3.41 -9.21 -2.43
CA LEU A 77 3.39 -10.59 -2.90
C LEU A 77 1.97 -11.17 -2.95
N MET A 78 1.21 -10.99 -1.90
CA MET A 78 -0.16 -11.52 -1.79
C MET A 78 -1.15 -10.73 -2.66
N GLY A 79 -1.05 -9.41 -2.64
CA GLY A 79 -2.02 -8.53 -3.31
C GLY A 79 -1.88 -8.51 -4.82
N LEU A 80 -0.66 -8.53 -5.32
CA LEU A 80 -0.38 -8.47 -6.76
C LEU A 80 -0.19 -9.85 -7.38
N ASP A 81 0.11 -10.86 -6.59
CA ASP A 81 0.37 -12.23 -7.04
C ASP A 81 1.50 -12.32 -8.07
N ILE A 82 2.49 -11.45 -7.95
CA ILE A 82 3.74 -11.47 -8.72
C ILE A 82 4.90 -11.15 -7.78
N VAL A 83 6.12 -11.50 -8.17
CA VAL A 83 7.32 -11.32 -7.34
C VAL A 83 8.11 -10.07 -7.68
N ASP A 84 7.74 -9.36 -8.73
CA ASP A 84 8.53 -8.30 -9.35
C ASP A 84 8.47 -6.97 -8.59
N VAL A 85 7.46 -6.75 -7.74
CA VAL A 85 7.21 -5.45 -7.12
C VAL A 85 7.68 -5.44 -5.67
N PRO A 86 8.64 -4.56 -5.33
CA PRO A 86 9.13 -4.44 -3.95
C PRO A 86 8.08 -3.80 -3.04
N GLY A 87 8.37 -3.79 -1.75
CA GLY A 87 7.56 -3.11 -0.77
C GLY A 87 8.42 -2.47 0.30
N VAL A 88 7.99 -1.31 0.78
CA VAL A 88 8.61 -0.62 1.91
C VAL A 88 7.55 -0.26 2.93
N THR A 89 7.86 -0.56 4.20
CA THR A 89 6.98 -0.24 5.32
C THR A 89 7.53 0.99 6.03
N VAL A 90 6.65 1.97 6.26
CA VAL A 90 7.03 3.23 6.89
C VAL A 90 6.16 3.47 8.13
N ASN A 91 6.77 4.11 9.13
CA ASN A 91 6.08 4.38 10.39
C ASN A 91 6.31 5.84 10.81
N ARG A 92 5.23 6.60 10.85
CA ARG A 92 5.12 7.90 11.51
C ARG A 92 3.89 7.92 12.40
N PHE A 93 3.68 6.83 13.12
CA PHE A 93 2.48 6.64 13.97
C PHE A 93 1.20 6.95 13.19
N CYS A 94 0.30 7.77 13.73
CA CYS A 94 -1.00 8.03 13.11
C CYS A 94 -0.92 8.75 11.76
N SER A 95 0.21 9.35 11.42
CA SER A 95 0.40 10.04 10.13
C SER A 95 1.10 9.17 9.06
N SER A 96 1.23 7.87 9.31
CA SER A 96 1.89 6.96 8.37
C SER A 96 1.24 6.94 6.99
N GLY A 97 -0.10 7.02 6.92
CA GLY A 97 -0.82 7.04 5.65
C GLY A 97 -0.51 8.29 4.80
N ILE A 98 -0.42 9.45 5.42
CA ILE A 98 -0.01 10.68 4.73
C ILE A 98 1.44 10.56 4.25
N GLU A 99 2.30 9.95 5.06
CA GLU A 99 3.69 9.73 4.68
C GLU A 99 3.83 8.84 3.45
N THR A 100 3.04 7.78 3.34
CA THR A 100 3.08 6.89 2.15
C THR A 100 2.71 7.64 0.89
N ILE A 101 1.70 8.50 0.95
CA ILE A 101 1.27 9.33 -0.19
C ILE A 101 2.37 10.36 -0.52
N GLY A 102 2.96 10.99 0.49
CA GLY A 102 4.06 11.95 0.30
C GLY A 102 5.27 11.31 -0.34
N MET A 103 5.69 10.14 0.11
CA MET A 103 6.81 9.40 -0.47
C MET A 103 6.51 8.97 -1.91
N ALA A 104 5.31 8.44 -2.18
CA ALA A 104 4.91 8.05 -3.54
C ALA A 104 4.93 9.26 -4.48
N THR A 105 4.37 10.38 -4.04
CA THR A 105 4.36 11.64 -4.79
C THR A 105 5.78 12.12 -5.11
N ALA A 106 6.66 12.13 -4.12
CA ALA A 106 8.05 12.56 -4.29
C ALA A 106 8.81 11.66 -5.27
N LYS A 107 8.62 10.35 -5.18
CA LYS A 107 9.27 9.40 -6.11
C LYS A 107 8.80 9.61 -7.56
N ILE A 108 7.52 9.84 -7.77
CA ILE A 108 6.98 10.09 -9.11
C ILE A 108 7.46 11.46 -9.63
N GLN A 109 7.38 12.50 -8.83
CA GLN A 109 7.82 13.84 -9.22
C GLN A 109 9.31 13.90 -9.57
N SER A 110 10.14 13.14 -8.87
CA SER A 110 11.59 13.11 -9.09
C SER A 110 12.00 12.21 -10.26
N GLY A 111 11.10 11.43 -10.82
CA GLY A 111 11.39 10.47 -11.88
C GLY A 111 11.92 9.13 -11.40
N MET A 112 11.92 8.87 -10.09
CA MET A 112 12.37 7.58 -9.54
C MET A 112 11.36 6.46 -9.78
N ALA A 113 10.09 6.80 -9.98
CA ALA A 113 9.02 5.82 -10.20
C ALA A 113 7.94 6.42 -11.10
N ASP A 114 7.19 5.56 -11.76
CA ASP A 114 6.06 5.95 -12.60
C ASP A 114 4.70 5.53 -12.01
N CYS A 115 4.67 4.46 -11.21
CA CYS A 115 3.43 3.96 -10.62
C CYS A 115 3.71 3.35 -9.25
N ILE A 116 2.97 3.79 -8.24
CA ILE A 116 3.13 3.34 -6.85
C ILE A 116 1.76 3.09 -6.22
N ILE A 117 1.67 2.05 -5.43
CA ILE A 117 0.53 1.80 -4.55
C ILE A 117 0.91 2.28 -3.14
N ALA A 118 0.18 3.28 -2.66
CA ALA A 118 0.33 3.80 -1.31
C ALA A 118 -0.79 3.27 -0.43
N VAL A 119 -0.44 2.68 0.69
CA VAL A 119 -1.38 2.01 1.59
C VAL A 119 -1.26 2.58 2.98
N SER A 120 -2.38 2.83 3.61
CA SER A 120 -2.45 3.11 5.04
C SER A 120 -3.14 1.96 5.75
N TYR A 121 -2.60 1.57 6.88
CA TYR A 121 -3.23 0.61 7.77
C TYR A 121 -3.46 1.23 9.13
N THR A 122 -4.71 1.17 9.60
CA THR A 122 -5.08 1.59 10.95
C THR A 122 -5.45 0.35 11.76
N PRO A 123 -4.72 0.05 12.82
CA PRO A 123 -5.01 -1.11 13.67
C PRO A 123 -6.36 -1.00 14.38
#